data_0f4e47ccd26e709e6d2ffcced7780ed9
#
_entry.id   0f4e47ccd26e709e6d2ffcced7780ed9
#
_cell.length_a   1.000
_cell.length_b   1.000
_cell.length_c   1.000
_cell.angle_alpha   90.00
_cell.angle_beta   90.00
_cell.angle_gamma   90.00
#
_symmetry.space_group_name_H-M   'P 1'
#
loop_
_entity.id
_entity.type
_entity.pdbx_description
1 polymer ?
#
loop_
_entity_poly.entity_id
_entity_poly.type
_entity_poly.pdbx_seq_one_letter_code
_entity_poly.pdbx_strand_id
1 'polypeptide(L)'
;MRKLSFIVPVAVVLIALFMSTVFIVDERNKALVLQFGRVVAVKEDPGLAFKIPFIQEVVFYDDRILSRDVDPLEVTPLDDRRLVVDAFTRYRITDVNQFREAVGTGGVQVAESRLDSILKSEMREVLGSVSSNDILSSDRAVLMSRIRNAAIEKALPLGIEVVDVRLKRTDLPRANLDATFARMRAEREREAADEIARGNEAAQRVRALA
;
A
#
# COMPACT_ATOMS: atom_id res chain seq x y z
N MET A 1 -12.81 -62.14 22.25
CA MET A 1 -13.37 -61.18 21.27
C MET A 1 -13.59 -59.77 21.83
N ARG A 2 -13.89 -59.57 23.11
CA ARG A 2 -14.11 -58.20 23.73
C ARG A 2 -12.89 -57.28 23.70
N LYS A 3 -11.65 -57.78 23.74
CA LYS A 3 -10.44 -56.92 23.72
C LYS A 3 -10.18 -56.27 22.34
N LEU A 4 -10.52 -56.97 21.26
CA LEU A 4 -10.37 -56.45 19.89
C LEU A 4 -11.37 -55.32 19.61
N SER A 5 -12.55 -55.35 20.22
CA SER A 5 -13.59 -54.32 20.11
C SER A 5 -13.20 -52.95 20.68
N PHE A 6 -12.24 -52.87 21.63
CA PHE A 6 -11.69 -51.64 22.17
C PHE A 6 -10.41 -51.19 21.48
N ILE A 7 -9.63 -52.12 20.89
CA ILE A 7 -8.37 -51.82 20.23
C ILE A 7 -8.61 -51.01 18.94
N VAL A 8 -9.63 -51.42 18.18
CA VAL A 8 -9.96 -50.72 16.91
C VAL A 8 -10.30 -49.25 17.10
N PRO A 9 -11.24 -48.84 17.96
CA PRO A 9 -11.53 -47.41 18.16
C PRO A 9 -10.35 -46.63 18.75
N VAL A 10 -9.56 -47.24 19.65
CA VAL A 10 -8.34 -46.59 20.17
C VAL A 10 -7.31 -46.39 19.07
N ALA A 11 -7.10 -47.34 18.21
CA ALA A 11 -6.18 -47.23 17.06
C ALA A 11 -6.64 -46.13 16.09
N VAL A 12 -7.95 -46.00 15.82
CA VAL A 12 -8.52 -44.96 14.98
C VAL A 12 -8.28 -43.59 15.59
N VAL A 13 -8.49 -43.41 16.89
CA VAL A 13 -8.24 -42.14 17.60
C VAL A 13 -6.75 -41.79 17.55
N LEU A 14 -5.84 -42.72 17.75
CA LEU A 14 -4.40 -42.48 17.68
C LEU A 14 -3.96 -42.08 16.28
N ILE A 15 -4.49 -42.71 15.24
CA ILE A 15 -4.21 -42.36 13.84
C ILE A 15 -4.75 -40.95 13.54
N ALA A 16 -5.97 -40.64 13.98
CA ALA A 16 -6.56 -39.31 13.79
C ALA A 16 -5.74 -38.21 14.51
N LEU A 17 -5.27 -38.48 15.74
CA LEU A 17 -4.38 -37.59 16.47
C LEU A 17 -3.05 -37.39 15.74
N PHE A 18 -2.46 -38.47 15.25
CA PHE A 18 -1.22 -38.41 14.49
C PHE A 18 -1.39 -37.56 13.19
N MET A 19 -2.46 -37.80 12.44
CA MET A 19 -2.77 -37.02 11.24
C MET A 19 -3.04 -35.54 11.56
N SER A 20 -3.62 -35.23 12.71
CA SER A 20 -3.83 -33.83 13.17
C SER A 20 -2.56 -33.13 13.63
N THR A 21 -1.47 -33.87 13.86
CA THR A 21 -0.17 -33.31 14.29
C THR A 21 0.62 -32.77 13.11
N VAL A 22 0.41 -33.31 11.91
CA VAL A 22 1.18 -32.96 10.71
C VAL A 22 0.46 -31.85 9.93
N PHE A 23 1.20 -30.84 9.50
CA PHE A 23 0.72 -29.86 8.54
C PHE A 23 1.79 -29.58 7.48
N ILE A 24 1.37 -29.06 6.32
CA ILE A 24 2.23 -28.75 5.19
C ILE A 24 2.31 -27.24 5.07
N VAL A 25 3.53 -26.72 4.95
CA VAL A 25 3.81 -25.33 4.61
C VAL A 25 4.08 -25.26 3.11
N ASP A 26 3.26 -24.49 2.41
CA ASP A 26 3.42 -24.22 0.97
C ASP A 26 4.55 -23.20 0.76
N GLU A 27 5.23 -23.23 -0.40
CA GLU A 27 6.29 -22.27 -0.79
C GLU A 27 5.81 -20.80 -0.83
N ARG A 28 4.50 -20.60 -0.89
CA ARG A 28 3.87 -19.26 -0.95
C ARG A 28 3.51 -18.69 0.41
N ASN A 29 3.65 -19.52 1.46
CA ASN A 29 3.18 -19.17 2.79
C ASN A 29 4.26 -19.40 3.83
N LYS A 30 4.30 -18.50 4.80
CA LYS A 30 5.00 -18.69 6.07
C LYS A 30 4.00 -19.14 7.13
N ALA A 31 4.37 -20.13 7.93
CA ALA A 31 3.51 -20.64 8.98
C ALA A 31 4.01 -20.20 10.36
N LEU A 32 3.09 -19.63 11.14
CA LEU A 32 3.33 -19.22 12.53
C LEU A 32 2.59 -20.20 13.46
N VAL A 33 3.34 -20.91 14.28
CA VAL A 33 2.78 -21.83 15.28
C VAL A 33 2.56 -21.07 16.58
N LEU A 34 1.31 -20.96 16.96
CA LEU A 34 0.87 -20.28 18.17
C LEU A 34 0.48 -21.30 19.26
N GLN A 35 0.83 -21.01 20.50
CA GLN A 35 0.37 -21.72 21.67
C GLN A 35 -0.23 -20.74 22.66
N PHE A 36 -1.51 -20.86 22.94
CA PHE A 36 -2.24 -19.91 23.78
C PHE A 36 -2.04 -18.44 23.39
N GLY A 37 -2.00 -18.19 22.06
CA GLY A 37 -1.82 -16.86 21.48
C GLY A 37 -0.36 -16.37 21.43
N ARG A 38 0.60 -17.10 21.99
CA ARG A 38 2.02 -16.78 21.94
C ARG A 38 2.70 -17.52 20.80
N VAL A 39 3.64 -16.87 20.13
CA VAL A 39 4.45 -17.47 19.08
C VAL A 39 5.44 -18.45 19.70
N VAL A 40 5.39 -19.72 19.27
CA VAL A 40 6.31 -20.78 19.71
C VAL A 40 7.31 -21.12 18.64
N ALA A 41 6.90 -21.11 17.36
CA ALA A 41 7.77 -21.39 16.24
C ALA A 41 7.31 -20.66 14.99
N VAL A 42 8.28 -20.25 14.18
CA VAL A 42 8.09 -19.72 12.83
C VAL A 42 8.63 -20.76 11.84
N LYS A 43 7.85 -21.08 10.83
CA LYS A 43 8.25 -21.98 9.73
C LYS A 43 8.21 -21.19 8.43
N GLU A 44 9.39 -20.83 7.96
CA GLU A 44 9.57 -20.09 6.71
C GLU A 44 9.86 -21.02 5.54
N ASP A 45 10.52 -22.14 5.81
CA ASP A 45 10.84 -23.12 4.79
C ASP A 45 9.62 -24.00 4.45
N PRO A 46 9.36 -24.23 3.16
CA PRO A 46 8.29 -25.12 2.72
C PRO A 46 8.58 -26.56 3.10
N GLY A 47 7.53 -27.29 3.42
CA GLY A 47 7.65 -28.71 3.76
C GLY A 47 6.70 -29.18 4.84
N LEU A 48 7.00 -30.36 5.38
CA LEU A 48 6.24 -30.99 6.47
C LEU A 48 6.67 -30.39 7.81
N ALA A 49 5.71 -29.96 8.59
CA ALA A 49 5.91 -29.48 9.95
C ALA A 49 4.95 -30.16 10.92
N PHE A 50 5.27 -30.08 12.21
CA PHE A 50 4.51 -30.73 13.26
C PHE A 50 3.98 -29.70 14.24
N LYS A 51 2.74 -29.91 14.71
CA LYS A 51 2.12 -29.14 15.77
C LYS A 51 1.52 -30.07 16.82
N ILE A 52 1.36 -29.60 18.03
CA ILE A 52 0.62 -30.32 19.07
C ILE A 52 -0.88 -30.03 18.87
N PRO A 53 -1.68 -31.05 18.50
CA PRO A 53 -3.11 -30.86 18.28
C PRO A 53 -3.79 -30.36 19.58
N PHE A 54 -4.86 -29.58 19.44
CA PHE A 54 -5.65 -28.95 20.51
C PHE A 54 -4.95 -27.87 21.32
N ILE A 55 -3.63 -27.81 21.35
CA ILE A 55 -2.84 -26.83 22.13
C ILE A 55 -2.25 -25.76 21.21
N GLN A 56 -1.81 -26.17 20.01
CA GLN A 56 -1.14 -25.29 19.05
C GLN A 56 -2.04 -25.03 17.86
N GLU A 57 -2.10 -23.75 17.48
CA GLU A 57 -2.77 -23.24 16.30
C GLU A 57 -1.71 -22.82 15.27
N VAL A 58 -1.98 -23.06 13.98
CA VAL A 58 -1.11 -22.62 12.89
C VAL A 58 -1.82 -21.53 12.12
N VAL A 59 -1.17 -20.38 12.00
CA VAL A 59 -1.62 -19.26 11.18
C VAL A 59 -0.68 -19.13 9.99
N PHE A 60 -1.25 -19.06 8.79
CA PHE A 60 -0.49 -18.89 7.56
C PHE A 60 -0.52 -17.44 7.10
N TYR A 61 0.62 -16.94 6.69
CA TYR A 61 0.78 -15.64 6.07
C TYR A 61 1.37 -15.79 4.67
N ASP A 62 0.85 -15.01 3.72
CA ASP A 62 1.32 -15.03 2.33
C ASP A 62 2.71 -14.36 2.26
N ASP A 63 3.71 -15.08 1.68
CA ASP A 63 5.09 -14.58 1.49
C ASP A 63 5.28 -13.89 0.13
N ARG A 64 4.26 -13.87 -0.71
CA ARG A 64 4.29 -13.20 -2.00
C ARG A 64 4.21 -11.68 -1.83
N ILE A 65 4.57 -10.99 -2.90
CA ILE A 65 4.32 -9.55 -3.01
C ILE A 65 2.81 -9.33 -3.19
N LEU A 66 2.21 -8.68 -2.20
CA LEU A 66 0.81 -8.31 -2.18
C LEU A 66 0.64 -6.90 -2.75
N SER A 67 -0.52 -6.62 -3.32
CA SER A 67 -0.88 -5.30 -3.83
C SER A 67 -2.05 -4.74 -3.04
N ARG A 68 -1.94 -3.50 -2.61
CA ARG A 68 -3.01 -2.77 -1.93
C ARG A 68 -3.28 -1.45 -2.63
N ASP A 69 -4.54 -1.21 -2.96
CA ASP A 69 -5.01 0.08 -3.43
C ASP A 69 -5.27 0.99 -2.23
N VAL A 70 -4.68 2.18 -2.27
CA VAL A 70 -4.92 3.22 -1.26
C VAL A 70 -6.14 4.00 -1.69
N ASP A 71 -7.06 4.28 -0.77
CA ASP A 71 -8.24 5.11 -1.08
C ASP A 71 -7.82 6.49 -1.61
N PRO A 72 -8.59 7.04 -2.56
CA PRO A 72 -8.31 8.37 -3.11
C PRO A 72 -8.08 9.41 -2.03
N LEU A 73 -7.01 10.18 -2.16
CA LEU A 73 -6.58 11.20 -1.22
C LEU A 73 -6.62 12.57 -1.87
N GLU A 74 -7.30 13.53 -1.23
CA GLU A 74 -7.19 14.94 -1.61
C GLU A 74 -5.90 15.52 -1.01
N VAL A 75 -5.08 16.12 -1.88
CA VAL A 75 -3.85 16.82 -1.53
C VAL A 75 -3.89 18.25 -2.08
N THR A 76 -3.29 19.19 -1.36
CA THR A 76 -3.14 20.56 -1.79
C THR A 76 -1.65 20.84 -1.93
N PRO A 77 -1.10 20.85 -3.16
CA PRO A 77 0.27 21.24 -3.46
C PRO A 77 0.54 22.72 -3.14
N LEU A 78 1.80 23.15 -3.31
CA LEU A 78 2.24 24.53 -3.01
C LEU A 78 1.53 25.62 -3.83
N ASP A 79 0.99 25.27 -4.99
CA ASP A 79 0.25 26.16 -5.90
C ASP A 79 -1.25 26.22 -5.61
N ASP A 80 -1.69 25.75 -4.44
CA ASP A 80 -3.08 25.74 -3.96
C ASP A 80 -4.10 25.04 -4.90
N ARG A 81 -3.63 24.25 -5.83
CA ARG A 81 -4.47 23.45 -6.74
C ARG A 81 -4.80 22.12 -6.10
N ARG A 82 -6.00 21.99 -5.55
CA ARG A 82 -6.45 20.71 -4.98
C ARG A 82 -6.44 19.61 -6.05
N LEU A 83 -5.79 18.49 -5.73
CA LEU A 83 -5.73 17.31 -6.54
C LEU A 83 -6.30 16.11 -5.79
N VAL A 84 -6.95 15.21 -6.50
CA VAL A 84 -7.34 13.89 -5.98
C VAL A 84 -6.35 12.88 -6.55
N VAL A 85 -5.67 12.18 -5.67
CA VAL A 85 -4.59 11.27 -6.03
C VAL A 85 -4.97 9.85 -5.64
N ASP A 86 -4.96 8.95 -6.61
CA ASP A 86 -5.08 7.51 -6.41
C ASP A 86 -3.70 6.87 -6.43
N ALA A 87 -3.42 6.00 -5.48
CA ALA A 87 -2.16 5.28 -5.40
C ALA A 87 -2.38 3.79 -5.14
N PHE A 88 -1.38 3.00 -5.44
CA PHE A 88 -1.28 1.63 -4.97
C PHE A 88 0.12 1.37 -4.43
N THR A 89 0.19 0.44 -3.52
CA THR A 89 1.44 -0.05 -2.98
C THR A 89 1.59 -1.54 -3.22
N ARG A 90 2.83 -1.98 -3.38
CA ARG A 90 3.21 -3.37 -3.31
C ARG A 90 4.02 -3.59 -2.06
N TYR A 91 3.64 -4.57 -1.28
CA TYR A 91 4.28 -4.88 -0.01
C TYR A 91 4.43 -6.39 0.18
N ARG A 92 5.32 -6.79 1.07
CA ARG A 92 5.53 -8.18 1.48
C ARG A 92 5.67 -8.25 2.99
N ILE A 93 5.19 -9.33 3.59
CA ILE A 93 5.38 -9.62 5.01
C ILE A 93 6.73 -10.32 5.15
N THR A 94 7.75 -9.58 5.62
CA THR A 94 9.11 -10.12 5.77
C THR A 94 9.32 -10.81 7.10
N ASP A 95 8.84 -10.21 8.18
CA ASP A 95 8.93 -10.77 9.53
C ASP A 95 7.53 -11.05 10.07
N VAL A 96 7.12 -12.33 10.04
CA VAL A 96 5.80 -12.77 10.51
C VAL A 96 5.65 -12.68 12.03
N ASN A 97 6.75 -12.75 12.79
CA ASN A 97 6.70 -12.61 14.23
C ASN A 97 6.40 -11.16 14.61
N GLN A 98 7.20 -10.22 14.08
CA GLN A 98 7.00 -8.79 14.28
C GLN A 98 5.64 -8.33 13.75
N PHE A 99 5.23 -8.87 12.57
CA PHE A 99 3.91 -8.63 12.01
C PHE A 99 2.80 -9.04 13.00
N ARG A 100 2.87 -10.25 13.55
CA ARG A 100 1.90 -10.74 14.52
C ARG A 100 1.86 -9.92 15.80
N GLU A 101 3.00 -9.50 16.31
CA GLU A 101 3.09 -8.61 17.47
C GLU A 101 2.45 -7.24 17.20
N ALA A 102 2.71 -6.68 16.02
CA ALA A 102 2.19 -5.37 15.64
C ALA A 102 0.67 -5.36 15.42
N VAL A 103 0.11 -6.40 14.75
CA VAL A 103 -1.32 -6.41 14.36
C VAL A 103 -2.20 -7.26 15.28
N GLY A 104 -1.61 -8.06 16.15
CA GLY A 104 -2.32 -8.93 17.09
C GLY A 104 -3.20 -9.96 16.38
N THR A 105 -4.43 -10.11 16.82
CA THR A 105 -5.42 -11.02 16.22
C THR A 105 -6.12 -10.46 14.99
N GLY A 106 -5.96 -9.16 14.71
CA GLY A 106 -6.63 -8.49 13.60
C GLY A 106 -6.09 -8.83 12.20
N GLY A 107 -4.92 -9.51 12.14
CA GLY A 107 -4.39 -10.06 10.90
C GLY A 107 -4.06 -9.04 9.83
N VAL A 108 -4.09 -9.49 8.58
CA VAL A 108 -3.70 -8.68 7.40
C VAL A 108 -4.54 -7.41 7.24
N GLN A 109 -5.83 -7.45 7.58
CA GLN A 109 -6.71 -6.28 7.44
C GLN A 109 -6.28 -5.09 8.33
N VAL A 110 -5.87 -5.36 9.56
CA VAL A 110 -5.37 -4.31 10.47
C VAL A 110 -4.03 -3.76 9.97
N ALA A 111 -3.16 -4.64 9.48
CA ALA A 111 -1.89 -4.24 8.87
C ALA A 111 -2.11 -3.33 7.66
N GLU A 112 -3.00 -3.70 6.75
CA GLU A 112 -3.36 -2.91 5.58
C GLU A 112 -3.93 -1.55 5.95
N SER A 113 -4.80 -1.48 6.95
CA SER A 113 -5.35 -0.20 7.42
C SER A 113 -4.26 0.72 8.00
N ARG A 114 -3.29 0.15 8.71
CA ARG A 114 -2.14 0.92 9.21
C ARG A 114 -1.22 1.37 8.08
N LEU A 115 -0.96 0.48 7.12
CA LEU A 115 -0.17 0.80 5.94
C LEU A 115 -0.83 1.91 5.11
N ASP A 116 -2.15 1.85 4.90
CA ASP A 116 -2.91 2.90 4.24
C ASP A 116 -2.76 4.26 4.96
N SER A 117 -2.80 4.25 6.29
CA SER A 117 -2.62 5.46 7.09
C SER A 117 -1.22 6.04 6.95
N ILE A 118 -0.19 5.20 6.96
CA ILE A 118 1.20 5.59 6.72
C ILE A 118 1.33 6.19 5.33
N LEU A 119 0.85 5.49 4.29
CA LEU A 119 0.95 5.94 2.91
C LEU A 119 0.22 7.27 2.69
N LYS A 120 -0.99 7.43 3.23
CA LYS A 120 -1.75 8.69 3.15
C LYS A 120 -1.02 9.85 3.82
N SER A 121 -0.33 9.60 4.94
CA SER A 121 0.47 10.60 5.63
C SER A 121 1.68 11.03 4.80
N GLU A 122 2.45 10.05 4.30
CA GLU A 122 3.64 10.32 3.49
C GLU A 122 3.31 10.98 2.16
N MET A 123 2.24 10.53 1.51
CA MET A 123 1.75 11.16 0.28
C MET A 123 1.35 12.62 0.50
N ARG A 124 0.64 12.90 1.60
CA ARG A 124 0.25 14.29 1.93
C ARG A 124 1.46 15.16 2.22
N GLU A 125 2.44 14.65 2.94
CA GLU A 125 3.66 15.37 3.26
C GLU A 125 4.49 15.66 2.00
N VAL A 126 4.79 14.65 1.19
CA VAL A 126 5.64 14.79 0.01
C VAL A 126 4.94 15.56 -1.10
N LEU A 127 3.67 15.25 -1.41
CA LEU A 127 2.93 15.92 -2.49
C LEU A 127 2.51 17.34 -2.11
N GLY A 128 2.30 17.61 -0.81
CA GLY A 128 2.06 18.98 -0.31
C GLY A 128 3.29 19.89 -0.34
N SER A 129 4.49 19.33 -0.44
CA SER A 129 5.75 20.07 -0.47
C SER A 129 6.24 20.44 -1.87
N VAL A 130 5.50 20.11 -2.93
CA VAL A 130 5.88 20.34 -4.33
C VAL A 130 4.76 21.01 -5.11
N SER A 131 5.03 21.48 -6.33
CA SER A 131 4.01 22.07 -7.21
C SER A 131 3.16 20.99 -7.89
N SER A 132 1.96 21.34 -8.34
CA SER A 132 1.12 20.43 -9.12
C SER A 132 1.80 20.01 -10.45
N ASN A 133 2.61 20.88 -11.04
CA ASN A 133 3.36 20.59 -12.26
C ASN A 133 4.40 19.49 -12.03
N ASP A 134 5.09 19.47 -10.88
CA ASP A 134 6.08 18.44 -10.56
C ASP A 134 5.40 17.08 -10.37
N ILE A 135 4.19 17.05 -9.80
CA ILE A 135 3.39 15.82 -9.64
C ILE A 135 2.99 15.24 -11.01
N LEU A 136 2.74 16.10 -12.01
CA LEU A 136 2.29 15.72 -13.35
C LEU A 136 3.44 15.52 -14.34
N SER A 137 4.65 15.93 -13.98
CA SER A 137 5.84 15.89 -14.84
C SER A 137 6.61 14.57 -14.77
N SER A 138 7.72 14.49 -15.49
CA SER A 138 8.70 13.39 -15.43
C SER A 138 9.35 13.19 -14.06
N ASP A 139 9.40 14.24 -13.23
CA ASP A 139 9.98 14.20 -11.88
C ASP A 139 9.15 13.42 -10.88
N ARG A 140 7.95 13.01 -11.27
CA ARG A 140 7.06 12.11 -10.53
C ARG A 140 7.78 10.86 -10.00
N ALA A 141 8.75 10.31 -10.74
CA ALA A 141 9.51 9.14 -10.31
C ALA A 141 10.34 9.40 -9.04
N VAL A 142 10.89 10.61 -8.91
CA VAL A 142 11.64 11.03 -7.72
C VAL A 142 10.71 11.15 -6.52
N LEU A 143 9.53 11.76 -6.71
CA LEU A 143 8.51 11.88 -5.67
C LEU A 143 8.04 10.51 -5.17
N MET A 144 7.80 9.56 -6.09
CA MET A 144 7.42 8.19 -5.72
C MET A 144 8.52 7.49 -4.92
N SER A 145 9.78 7.69 -5.28
CA SER A 145 10.91 7.14 -4.53
C SER A 145 11.01 7.74 -3.11
N ARG A 146 10.73 9.03 -2.94
CA ARG A 146 10.68 9.69 -1.62
C ARG A 146 9.56 9.11 -0.76
N ILE A 147 8.34 9.02 -1.30
CA ILE A 147 7.18 8.43 -0.60
C ILE A 147 7.47 6.97 -0.22
N ARG A 148 8.00 6.17 -1.15
CA ARG A 148 8.36 4.78 -0.90
C ARG A 148 9.36 4.66 0.24
N ASN A 149 10.46 5.44 0.22
CA ASN A 149 11.51 5.35 1.21
C ASN A 149 11.00 5.74 2.61
N ALA A 150 10.19 6.79 2.71
CA ALA A 150 9.56 7.19 3.96
C ALA A 150 8.55 6.12 4.46
N ALA A 151 7.79 5.52 3.54
CA ALA A 151 6.86 4.44 3.87
C ALA A 151 7.59 3.17 4.34
N ILE A 152 8.75 2.81 3.75
CA ILE A 152 9.58 1.69 4.20
C ILE A 152 9.96 1.87 5.66
N GLU A 153 10.49 3.03 6.01
CA GLU A 153 10.95 3.31 7.37
C GLU A 153 9.82 3.19 8.41
N LYS A 154 8.64 3.73 8.07
CA LYS A 154 7.46 3.70 8.96
C LYS A 154 6.73 2.35 8.98
N ALA A 155 6.85 1.54 7.93
CA ALA A 155 6.25 0.20 7.86
C ALA A 155 7.13 -0.90 8.48
N LEU A 156 8.43 -0.66 8.63
CA LEU A 156 9.37 -1.62 9.22
C LEU A 156 8.92 -2.17 10.59
N PRO A 157 8.41 -1.34 11.54
CA PRO A 157 7.91 -1.83 12.82
C PRO A 157 6.69 -2.74 12.73
N LEU A 158 6.02 -2.77 11.56
CA LEU A 158 4.89 -3.67 11.30
C LEU A 158 5.33 -5.04 10.74
N GLY A 159 6.63 -5.30 10.56
CA GLY A 159 7.14 -6.51 9.90
C GLY A 159 6.83 -6.56 8.39
N ILE A 160 6.56 -5.40 7.78
CA ILE A 160 6.18 -5.24 6.38
C ILE A 160 7.28 -4.50 5.63
N GLU A 161 7.68 -5.04 4.50
CA GLU A 161 8.53 -4.38 3.51
C GLU A 161 7.67 -3.74 2.41
N VAL A 162 7.78 -2.44 2.24
CA VAL A 162 7.16 -1.73 1.12
C VAL A 162 8.08 -1.84 -0.10
N VAL A 163 7.67 -2.61 -1.10
CA VAL A 163 8.46 -2.85 -2.31
C VAL A 163 8.39 -1.68 -3.28
N ASP A 164 7.17 -1.17 -3.53
CA ASP A 164 6.93 -0.09 -4.47
C ASP A 164 5.67 0.70 -4.11
N VAL A 165 5.68 1.99 -4.44
CA VAL A 165 4.53 2.89 -4.31
C VAL A 165 4.37 3.65 -5.60
N ARG A 166 3.17 3.62 -6.19
CA ARG A 166 2.89 4.33 -7.46
C ARG A 166 1.55 5.05 -7.42
N LEU A 167 1.53 6.22 -8.00
CA LEU A 167 0.30 6.93 -8.30
C LEU A 167 -0.34 6.31 -9.54
N LYS A 168 -1.63 5.95 -9.45
CA LYS A 168 -2.44 5.48 -10.56
C LYS A 168 -2.94 6.65 -11.39
N ARG A 169 -3.60 7.58 -10.70
CA ARG A 169 -4.34 8.68 -11.30
C ARG A 169 -4.21 9.93 -10.44
N THR A 170 -4.16 11.06 -11.10
CA THR A 170 -4.18 12.37 -10.46
C THR A 170 -5.21 13.20 -11.20
N ASP A 171 -6.27 13.57 -10.51
CA ASP A 171 -7.41 14.30 -11.06
C ASP A 171 -7.70 15.57 -10.27
N LEU A 172 -8.48 16.46 -10.87
CA LEU A 172 -9.08 17.57 -10.18
C LEU A 172 -10.36 17.10 -9.44
N PRO A 173 -10.65 17.65 -8.24
CA PRO A 173 -11.90 17.35 -7.54
C PRO A 173 -13.11 17.68 -8.42
N ARG A 174 -14.05 16.75 -8.54
CA ARG A 174 -15.23 16.91 -9.42
C ARG A 174 -16.06 18.15 -9.09
N ALA A 175 -16.13 18.50 -7.80
CA ALA A 175 -16.91 19.67 -7.34
C ALA A 175 -16.39 21.03 -7.86
N ASN A 176 -15.11 21.11 -8.25
CA ASN A 176 -14.46 22.35 -8.67
C ASN A 176 -14.08 22.37 -10.15
N LEU A 177 -14.43 21.33 -10.92
CA LEU A 177 -14.05 21.17 -12.31
C LEU A 177 -14.51 22.36 -13.17
N ASP A 178 -15.79 22.72 -13.09
CA ASP A 178 -16.35 23.80 -13.89
C ASP A 178 -15.74 25.17 -13.54
N ALA A 179 -15.56 25.46 -12.26
CA ALA A 179 -14.93 26.69 -11.79
C ALA A 179 -13.43 26.76 -12.19
N THR A 180 -12.74 25.63 -12.15
CA THR A 180 -11.33 25.54 -12.57
C THR A 180 -11.20 25.72 -14.07
N PHE A 181 -12.04 25.08 -14.87
CA PHE A 181 -12.05 25.28 -16.34
C PHE A 181 -12.43 26.70 -16.72
N ALA A 182 -13.40 27.34 -16.04
CA ALA A 182 -13.74 28.74 -16.27
C ALA A 182 -12.55 29.66 -15.98
N ARG A 183 -11.84 29.44 -14.87
CA ARG A 183 -10.62 30.19 -14.52
C ARG A 183 -9.51 30.01 -15.54
N MET A 184 -9.21 28.77 -15.92
CA MET A 184 -8.19 28.47 -16.94
C MET A 184 -8.51 29.12 -18.29
N ARG A 185 -9.78 29.11 -18.68
CA ARG A 185 -10.23 29.78 -19.92
C ARG A 185 -10.00 31.29 -19.82
N ALA A 186 -10.40 31.92 -18.72
CA ALA A 186 -10.21 33.36 -18.52
C ALA A 186 -8.72 33.74 -18.48
N GLU A 187 -7.86 32.90 -17.91
CA GLU A 187 -6.41 33.10 -17.88
C GLU A 187 -5.81 33.02 -19.29
N ARG A 188 -6.20 32.01 -20.09
CA ARG A 188 -5.76 31.87 -21.48
C ARG A 188 -6.25 33.03 -22.37
N GLU A 189 -7.47 33.49 -22.15
CA GLU A 189 -8.00 34.67 -22.87
C GLU A 189 -7.21 35.92 -22.54
N ARG A 190 -6.79 36.13 -21.27
CA ARG A 190 -5.91 37.25 -20.87
C ARG A 190 -4.52 37.12 -21.49
N GLU A 191 -3.88 35.94 -21.42
CA GLU A 191 -2.58 35.71 -22.05
C GLU A 191 -2.64 36.01 -23.55
N ALA A 192 -3.67 35.52 -24.25
CA ALA A 192 -3.86 35.79 -25.65
C ALA A 192 -4.06 37.30 -25.96
N ALA A 193 -4.85 37.98 -25.15
CA ALA A 193 -5.06 39.44 -25.30
C ALA A 193 -3.77 40.19 -25.07
N ASP A 194 -2.98 39.84 -24.07
CA ASP A 194 -1.68 40.46 -23.78
C ASP A 194 -0.68 40.25 -24.93
N GLU A 195 -0.60 39.06 -25.51
CA GLU A 195 0.28 38.77 -26.65
C GLU A 195 -0.18 39.52 -27.91
N ILE A 196 -1.48 39.61 -28.17
CA ILE A 196 -2.04 40.40 -29.26
C ILE A 196 -1.71 41.89 -29.07
N ALA A 197 -1.86 42.43 -27.84
CA ALA A 197 -1.53 43.81 -27.52
C ALA A 197 -0.05 44.13 -27.74
N ARG A 198 0.86 43.23 -27.31
CA ARG A 198 2.29 43.34 -27.51
C ARG A 198 2.65 43.29 -29.02
N GLY A 199 2.01 42.38 -29.77
CA GLY A 199 2.16 42.27 -31.20
C GLY A 199 1.72 43.55 -31.92
N ASN A 200 0.60 44.12 -31.56
CA ASN A 200 0.09 45.38 -32.11
C ASN A 200 1.00 46.57 -31.78
N GLU A 201 1.52 46.65 -30.56
CA GLU A 201 2.46 47.68 -30.12
C GLU A 201 3.77 47.58 -30.95
N ALA A 202 4.31 46.39 -31.13
CA ALA A 202 5.50 46.13 -31.93
C ALA A 202 5.27 46.53 -33.40
N ALA A 203 4.11 46.18 -33.97
CA ALA A 203 3.73 46.59 -35.32
C ALA A 203 3.60 48.09 -35.50
N GLN A 204 3.02 48.81 -34.50
CA GLN A 204 2.95 50.27 -34.55
C GLN A 204 4.31 50.93 -34.43
N ARG A 205 5.23 50.41 -33.60
CA ARG A 205 6.60 50.91 -33.50
C ARG A 205 7.34 50.78 -34.85
N VAL A 206 7.24 49.66 -35.52
CA VAL A 206 7.87 49.45 -36.84
C VAL A 206 7.28 50.42 -37.87
N ARG A 207 5.95 50.63 -37.89
CA ARG A 207 5.32 51.56 -38.82
C ARG A 207 5.69 53.01 -38.53
N ALA A 208 5.97 53.38 -37.28
CA ALA A 208 6.37 54.71 -36.91
C ALA A 208 7.85 55.04 -37.23
N LEU A 209 8.66 53.97 -37.45
CA LEU A 209 10.09 54.10 -37.81
C LEU A 209 10.35 54.03 -39.31
N ALA A 210 9.35 53.64 -40.11
CA ALA A 210 9.41 53.55 -41.58
C ALA A 210 8.84 54.83 -42.22
#